data_6f072fb2c726bd1571fc996cdc11d475
#
_entry.id   6f072fb2c726bd1571fc996cdc11d475
#
_cell.length_a   1.000
_cell.length_b   1.000
_cell.length_c   1.000
_cell.angle_alpha   90.00
_cell.angle_beta   90.00
_cell.angle_gamma   90.00
#
_symmetry.space_group_name_H-M   'P 1'
#
loop_
_entity.id
_entity.type
_entity.pdbx_description
1 polymer ?
#
loop_
_entity_poly.entity_id
_entity_poly.type
_entity_poly.pdbx_seq_one_letter_code
_entity_poly.pdbx_strand_id
1 'polypeptide(L)'
;MGKKGEDTKKLIREKAVPLFARKGFKNVTMKDICSVTGLSRGGLYRHYDSTRQIFSEIIDMLMSAQDNELSEKMKAGFPAKQILDEILERYRYEMLDGEASLSVALYEFFSENFSDKQDNLLLKQYQYSVDMWNDFLSY
;
A
#
# COMPACT_ATOMS: atom_id res chain seq x y z
N MET A 1 -4.43 -14.12 16.34
CA MET A 1 -5.07 -14.90 15.29
C MET A 1 -4.09 -15.92 14.73
N GLY A 2 -4.57 -17.13 14.38
CA GLY A 2 -3.73 -18.14 13.78
C GLY A 2 -3.37 -17.81 12.32
N LYS A 3 -2.53 -18.65 11.72
CA LYS A 3 -2.09 -18.55 10.33
C LYS A 3 -3.24 -18.37 9.34
N LYS A 4 -4.37 -19.08 9.53
CA LYS A 4 -5.56 -18.98 8.67
C LYS A 4 -6.14 -17.57 8.67
N GLY A 5 -6.18 -16.90 9.83
CA GLY A 5 -6.64 -15.52 9.94
C GLY A 5 -5.73 -14.54 9.19
N GLU A 6 -4.42 -14.71 9.28
CA GLU A 6 -3.45 -13.89 8.55
C GLU A 6 -3.52 -14.13 7.04
N ASP A 7 -3.71 -15.37 6.60
CA ASP A 7 -3.90 -15.71 5.20
C ASP A 7 -5.17 -15.06 4.64
N THR A 8 -6.25 -15.02 5.42
CA THR A 8 -7.51 -14.35 5.04
C THR A 8 -7.32 -12.84 4.95
N LYS A 9 -6.63 -12.21 5.91
CA LYS A 9 -6.30 -10.78 5.85
C LYS A 9 -5.47 -10.44 4.62
N LYS A 10 -4.48 -11.27 4.31
CA LYS A 10 -3.66 -11.12 3.11
C LYS A 10 -4.50 -11.19 1.85
N LEU A 11 -5.41 -12.16 1.75
CA LEU A 11 -6.34 -12.30 0.62
C LEU A 11 -7.18 -11.04 0.45
N ILE A 12 -7.73 -10.52 1.55
CA ILE A 12 -8.54 -9.29 1.54
C ILE A 12 -7.73 -8.12 0.97
N ARG A 13 -6.51 -7.90 1.47
CA ARG A 13 -5.64 -6.81 0.98
C ARG A 13 -5.33 -6.97 -0.51
N GLU A 14 -4.92 -8.15 -0.93
CA GLU A 14 -4.57 -8.43 -2.34
C GLU A 14 -5.74 -8.21 -3.28
N LYS A 15 -6.94 -8.60 -2.89
CA LYS A 15 -8.15 -8.40 -3.69
C LYS A 15 -8.64 -6.95 -3.67
N ALA A 16 -8.36 -6.22 -2.59
CA ALA A 16 -8.76 -4.83 -2.44
C ALA A 16 -7.89 -3.85 -3.25
N VAL A 17 -6.61 -4.15 -3.46
CA VAL A 17 -5.69 -3.25 -4.17
C VAL A 17 -6.20 -2.84 -5.56
N PRO A 18 -6.58 -3.76 -6.47
CA PRO A 18 -7.13 -3.37 -7.77
C PRO A 18 -8.43 -2.56 -7.67
N LEU A 19 -9.24 -2.83 -6.66
CA LEU A 19 -10.49 -2.13 -6.43
C LEU A 19 -10.24 -0.67 -6.03
N PHE A 20 -9.31 -0.42 -5.11
CA PHE A 20 -8.89 0.93 -4.74
C PHE A 20 -8.21 1.67 -5.90
N ALA A 21 -7.40 0.99 -6.68
CA ALA A 21 -6.74 1.58 -7.85
C ALA A 21 -7.78 2.08 -8.87
N ARG A 22 -8.82 1.29 -9.12
CA ARG A 22 -9.85 1.63 -10.10
C ARG A 22 -10.84 2.67 -9.61
N LYS A 23 -11.29 2.57 -8.35
CA LYS A 23 -12.38 3.39 -7.80
C LYS A 23 -11.91 4.55 -6.91
N GLY A 24 -10.66 4.58 -6.51
CA GLY A 24 -10.16 5.47 -5.48
C GLY A 24 -10.52 4.96 -4.07
N PHE A 25 -10.19 5.74 -3.05
CA PHE A 25 -10.46 5.35 -1.66
C PHE A 25 -11.91 5.62 -1.25
N LYS A 26 -12.43 6.82 -1.56
CA LYS A 26 -13.76 7.28 -1.11
C LYS A 26 -14.90 6.41 -1.62
N ASN A 27 -14.78 5.90 -2.82
CA ASN A 27 -15.86 5.19 -3.51
C ASN A 27 -15.86 3.68 -3.24
N VAL A 28 -14.91 3.16 -2.46
CA VAL A 28 -14.87 1.75 -2.10
C VAL A 28 -15.59 1.54 -0.78
N THR A 29 -16.54 0.61 -0.77
CA THR A 29 -17.32 0.24 0.42
C THR A 29 -16.94 -1.15 0.90
N MET A 30 -17.30 -1.49 2.14
CA MET A 30 -17.13 -2.85 2.67
C MET A 30 -17.91 -3.87 1.83
N LYS A 31 -19.05 -3.49 1.26
CA LYS A 31 -19.81 -4.33 0.34
C LYS A 31 -19.01 -4.65 -0.92
N ASP A 32 -18.29 -3.68 -1.47
CA ASP A 32 -17.41 -3.89 -2.62
C ASP A 32 -16.30 -4.89 -2.28
N ILE A 33 -15.72 -4.79 -1.09
CA ILE A 33 -14.70 -5.73 -0.61
C ILE A 33 -15.28 -7.15 -0.49
N CYS A 34 -16.49 -7.29 0.06
CA CYS A 34 -17.17 -8.60 0.08
C CYS A 34 -17.31 -9.18 -1.33
N SER A 35 -17.68 -8.35 -2.29
CA SER A 35 -17.89 -8.80 -3.68
C SER A 35 -16.62 -9.33 -4.32
N VAL A 36 -15.47 -8.70 -4.09
CA VAL A 36 -14.19 -9.13 -4.71
C VAL A 36 -13.51 -10.26 -3.94
N THR A 37 -13.81 -10.43 -2.65
CA THR A 37 -13.20 -11.49 -1.82
C THR A 37 -14.05 -12.75 -1.74
N GLY A 38 -15.35 -12.66 -2.02
CA GLY A 38 -16.29 -13.76 -1.81
C GLY A 38 -16.67 -13.97 -0.35
N LEU A 39 -16.22 -13.11 0.55
CA LEU A 39 -16.55 -13.19 1.98
C LEU A 39 -17.96 -12.66 2.26
N SER A 40 -18.61 -13.22 3.27
CA SER A 40 -19.81 -12.63 3.85
C SER A 40 -19.46 -11.35 4.60
N ARG A 41 -20.46 -10.51 4.86
CA ARG A 41 -20.29 -9.31 5.68
C ARG A 41 -19.69 -9.65 7.05
N GLY A 42 -20.22 -10.64 7.74
CA GLY A 42 -19.70 -11.09 9.03
C GLY A 42 -18.28 -11.63 8.95
N GLY A 43 -17.95 -12.34 7.86
CA GLY A 43 -16.62 -12.84 7.60
C GLY A 43 -15.59 -11.72 7.41
N LEU A 44 -15.95 -10.69 6.65
CA LEU A 44 -15.07 -9.51 6.45
C LEU A 44 -14.90 -8.72 7.75
N TYR A 45 -15.99 -8.38 8.45
CA TYR A 45 -15.94 -7.58 9.67
C TYR A 45 -15.25 -8.29 10.84
N ARG A 46 -15.06 -9.60 10.76
CA ARG A 46 -14.21 -10.32 11.72
C ARG A 46 -12.75 -9.91 11.63
N HIS A 47 -12.28 -9.49 10.47
CA HIS A 47 -10.88 -9.16 10.21
C HIS A 47 -10.61 -7.66 10.15
N TYR A 48 -11.55 -6.88 9.62
CA TYR A 48 -11.40 -5.44 9.42
C TYR A 48 -12.69 -4.70 9.77
N ASP A 49 -12.54 -3.58 10.47
CA ASP A 49 -13.69 -2.76 10.88
C ASP A 49 -14.15 -1.80 9.78
N SER A 50 -13.24 -1.44 8.87
CA SER A 50 -13.51 -0.41 7.86
C SER A 50 -12.59 -0.54 6.64
N THR A 51 -12.97 0.09 5.56
CA THR A 51 -12.10 0.25 4.37
C THR A 51 -10.85 1.04 4.70
N ARG A 52 -10.94 2.00 5.62
CA ARG A 52 -9.78 2.76 6.11
C ARG A 52 -8.72 1.86 6.72
N GLN A 53 -9.12 0.93 7.57
CA GLN A 53 -8.21 -0.03 8.19
C GLN A 53 -7.54 -0.92 7.14
N ILE A 54 -8.31 -1.40 6.17
CA ILE A 54 -7.77 -2.22 5.06
C ILE A 54 -6.72 -1.41 4.28
N PHE A 55 -7.05 -0.17 3.90
CA PHE A 55 -6.16 0.66 3.11
C PHE A 55 -4.89 1.06 3.86
N SER A 56 -4.98 1.32 5.17
CA SER A 56 -3.82 1.58 6.04
C SER A 56 -2.84 0.40 6.03
N GLU A 57 -3.35 -0.81 6.14
CA GLU A 57 -2.49 -2.01 6.08
C GLU A 57 -1.93 -2.25 4.68
N ILE A 58 -2.67 -1.90 3.62
CA ILE A 58 -2.15 -1.94 2.25
C ILE A 58 -0.96 -1.00 2.10
N ILE A 59 -1.06 0.23 2.61
CA ILE A 59 0.06 1.18 2.57
C ILE A 59 1.29 0.61 3.29
N ASP A 60 1.12 0.07 4.50
CA ASP A 60 2.21 -0.55 5.26
C ASP A 60 2.84 -1.71 4.48
N MET A 61 2.02 -2.55 3.88
CA MET A 61 2.48 -3.69 3.08
C MET A 61 3.31 -3.24 1.87
N LEU A 62 2.84 -2.24 1.13
CA LEU A 62 3.53 -1.72 -0.06
C LEU A 62 4.85 -1.03 0.30
N MET A 63 4.88 -0.26 1.38
CA MET A 63 6.12 0.36 1.86
C MET A 63 7.16 -0.69 2.26
N SER A 64 6.75 -1.69 3.01
CA SER A 64 7.64 -2.77 3.44
C SER A 64 8.19 -3.57 2.26
N ALA A 65 7.36 -3.86 1.27
CA ALA A 65 7.79 -4.57 0.06
C ALA A 65 8.81 -3.76 -0.73
N GLN A 66 8.60 -2.46 -0.87
CA GLN A 66 9.51 -1.56 -1.58
C GLN A 66 10.87 -1.45 -0.89
N ASP A 67 10.88 -1.30 0.43
CA ASP A 67 12.10 -1.24 1.22
C ASP A 67 12.89 -2.54 1.13
N ASN A 68 12.22 -3.68 1.24
CA ASN A 68 12.86 -4.99 1.13
C ASN A 68 13.49 -5.17 -0.25
N GLU A 69 12.82 -4.80 -1.31
CA GLU A 69 13.35 -4.89 -2.68
C GLU A 69 14.61 -4.04 -2.84
N LEU A 70 14.56 -2.79 -2.41
CA LEU A 70 15.68 -1.86 -2.49
C LEU A 70 16.87 -2.37 -1.66
N SER A 71 16.61 -2.77 -0.43
CA SER A 71 17.62 -3.31 0.49
C SER A 71 18.30 -4.56 -0.07
N GLU A 72 17.55 -5.49 -0.64
CA GLU A 72 18.10 -6.71 -1.24
C GLU A 72 18.98 -6.41 -2.46
N LYS A 73 18.59 -5.46 -3.30
CA LYS A 73 19.40 -5.04 -4.44
C LYS A 73 20.70 -4.38 -4.01
N MET A 74 20.67 -3.55 -2.99
CA MET A 74 21.89 -2.93 -2.42
C MET A 74 22.81 -4.00 -1.82
N LYS A 75 22.29 -4.93 -1.05
CA LYS A 75 23.07 -6.05 -0.48
C LYS A 75 23.68 -6.93 -1.56
N ALA A 76 22.99 -7.14 -2.66
CA ALA A 76 23.48 -7.91 -3.80
C ALA A 76 24.51 -7.16 -4.66
N GLY A 77 24.79 -5.88 -4.36
CA GLY A 77 25.79 -5.09 -5.04
C GLY A 77 25.36 -4.55 -6.41
N PHE A 78 24.04 -4.42 -6.67
CA PHE A 78 23.58 -3.83 -7.91
C PHE A 78 24.08 -2.39 -8.05
N PRO A 79 24.49 -1.96 -9.26
CA PRO A 79 24.90 -0.56 -9.46
C PRO A 79 23.77 0.41 -9.10
N ALA A 80 24.11 1.49 -8.39
CA ALA A 80 23.15 2.49 -7.95
C ALA A 80 22.35 3.07 -9.13
N LYS A 81 22.99 3.30 -10.28
CA LYS A 81 22.33 3.76 -11.50
C LYS A 81 21.25 2.79 -11.96
N GLN A 82 21.54 1.48 -11.96
CA GLN A 82 20.55 0.47 -12.37
C GLN A 82 19.35 0.47 -11.44
N ILE A 83 19.58 0.50 -10.12
CA ILE A 83 18.50 0.57 -9.12
C ILE A 83 17.63 1.81 -9.35
N LEU A 84 18.26 2.96 -9.58
CA LEU A 84 17.54 4.22 -9.83
C LEU A 84 16.72 4.15 -11.13
N ASP A 85 17.29 3.64 -12.20
CA ASP A 85 16.60 3.51 -13.49
C ASP A 85 15.34 2.63 -13.37
N GLU A 86 15.43 1.51 -12.63
CA GLU A 86 14.30 0.62 -12.38
C GLU A 86 13.20 1.30 -11.55
N ILE A 87 13.59 2.06 -10.53
CA ILE A 87 12.64 2.83 -9.70
C ILE A 87 11.91 3.88 -10.55
N LEU A 88 12.65 4.63 -11.36
CA LEU A 88 12.09 5.67 -12.23
C LEU A 88 11.14 5.07 -13.29
N GLU A 89 11.50 3.94 -13.87
CA GLU A 89 10.65 3.26 -14.86
C GLU A 89 9.35 2.75 -14.23
N ARG A 90 9.42 2.22 -13.00
CA ARG A 90 8.23 1.82 -12.26
C ARG A 90 7.30 3.02 -11.97
N TYR A 91 7.83 4.13 -11.49
CA TYR A 91 7.04 5.34 -11.26
C TYR A 91 6.44 5.87 -12.56
N ARG A 92 7.21 5.85 -13.64
CA ARG A 92 6.69 6.25 -14.95
C ARG A 92 5.51 5.41 -15.37
N TYR A 93 5.61 4.09 -15.23
CA TYR A 93 4.52 3.15 -15.55
C TYR A 93 3.29 3.43 -14.67
N GLU A 94 3.48 3.54 -13.37
CA GLU A 94 2.39 3.80 -12.41
C GLU A 94 1.69 5.14 -12.69
N MET A 95 2.43 6.15 -13.12
CA MET A 95 1.85 7.47 -13.45
C MET A 95 1.10 7.47 -14.77
N LEU A 96 1.48 6.63 -15.73
CA LEU A 96 0.85 6.58 -17.04
C LEU A 96 -0.32 5.59 -17.10
N ASP A 97 -0.28 4.56 -16.27
CA ASP A 97 -1.36 3.57 -16.19
C ASP A 97 -2.30 3.92 -15.03
N GLY A 98 -3.32 4.72 -15.34
CA GLY A 98 -4.30 5.17 -14.35
C GLY A 98 -5.12 4.05 -13.71
N GLU A 99 -5.20 2.88 -14.32
CA GLU A 99 -5.94 1.74 -13.76
C GLU A 99 -5.12 0.94 -12.74
N ALA A 100 -3.79 0.97 -12.87
CA ALA A 100 -2.88 0.26 -11.97
C ALA A 100 -2.40 1.13 -10.80
N SER A 101 -2.55 2.45 -10.90
CA SER A 101 -2.01 3.39 -9.94
C SER A 101 -2.92 3.57 -8.72
N LEU A 102 -2.33 3.52 -7.53
CA LEU A 102 -3.01 3.87 -6.28
C LEU A 102 -2.94 5.38 -5.96
N SER A 103 -2.41 6.21 -6.87
CA SER A 103 -2.17 7.64 -6.61
C SER A 103 -3.43 8.40 -6.19
N VAL A 104 -4.55 8.18 -6.87
CA VAL A 104 -5.83 8.83 -6.54
C VAL A 104 -6.33 8.35 -5.18
N ALA A 105 -6.28 7.05 -4.92
CA ALA A 105 -6.70 6.47 -3.64
C ALA A 105 -5.85 6.99 -2.48
N LEU A 106 -4.54 7.10 -2.66
CA LEU A 106 -3.62 7.67 -1.67
C LEU A 106 -3.94 9.14 -1.40
N TYR A 107 -4.15 9.93 -2.44
CA TYR A 107 -4.52 11.34 -2.30
C TYR A 107 -5.83 11.49 -1.51
N GLU A 108 -6.86 10.75 -1.88
CA GLU A 108 -8.15 10.79 -1.20
C GLU A 108 -8.04 10.35 0.27
N PHE A 109 -7.32 9.27 0.53
CA PHE A 109 -7.08 8.75 1.87
C PHE A 109 -6.40 9.78 2.77
N PHE A 110 -5.29 10.34 2.34
CA PHE A 110 -4.54 11.31 3.14
C PHE A 110 -5.28 12.64 3.27
N SER A 111 -6.04 13.06 2.27
CA SER A 111 -6.85 14.28 2.33
C SER A 111 -7.95 14.18 3.40
N GLU A 112 -8.59 13.03 3.53
CA GLU A 112 -9.62 12.81 4.56
C GLU A 112 -9.05 12.73 5.98
N ASN A 113 -7.85 12.20 6.11
CA ASN A 113 -7.25 11.88 7.40
C ASN A 113 -6.23 12.92 7.87
N PHE A 114 -6.06 14.00 7.13
CA PHE A 114 -5.07 15.04 7.44
C PHE A 114 -5.28 15.69 8.81
N SER A 115 -6.52 15.78 9.29
CA SER A 115 -6.86 16.37 10.57
C SER A 115 -6.82 15.39 11.74
N ASP A 116 -6.62 14.11 11.51
CA ASP A 116 -6.62 13.10 12.56
C ASP A 116 -5.25 13.03 13.25
N LYS A 117 -5.18 13.71 14.40
CA LYS A 117 -3.95 13.79 15.20
C LYS A 117 -3.52 12.45 15.82
N GLN A 118 -4.41 11.46 15.82
CA GLN A 118 -4.12 10.16 16.44
C GLN A 118 -3.45 9.18 15.49
N ASP A 119 -3.61 9.41 14.20
CA ASP A 119 -3.09 8.53 13.17
C ASP A 119 -1.96 9.23 12.41
N ASN A 120 -0.75 9.06 12.91
CA ASN A 120 0.46 9.64 12.30
C ASN A 120 0.94 8.89 11.05
N LEU A 121 0.03 8.23 10.31
CA LEU A 121 0.40 7.41 9.16
C LEU A 121 1.12 8.23 8.09
N LEU A 122 0.68 9.46 7.83
CA LEU A 122 1.35 10.34 6.87
C LEU A 122 2.78 10.68 7.31
N LEU A 123 2.96 11.02 8.59
CA LEU A 123 4.28 11.32 9.15
C LEU A 123 5.17 10.06 9.12
N LYS A 124 4.61 8.92 9.49
CA LYS A 124 5.32 7.63 9.45
C LYS A 124 5.76 7.30 8.03
N GLN A 125 4.89 7.48 7.04
CA GLN A 125 5.21 7.26 5.63
C GLN A 125 6.31 8.22 5.14
N TYR A 126 6.22 9.49 5.53
CA TYR A 126 7.24 10.49 5.21
C TYR A 126 8.60 10.09 5.79
N GLN A 127 8.66 9.77 7.08
CA GLN A 127 9.90 9.36 7.73
C GLN A 127 10.49 8.11 7.11
N TYR A 128 9.65 7.15 6.81
CA TYR A 128 10.05 5.92 6.13
C TYR A 128 10.69 6.20 4.77
N SER A 129 10.09 7.09 3.98
CA SER A 129 10.62 7.50 2.67
C SER A 129 11.96 8.21 2.82
N VAL A 130 12.10 9.09 3.81
CA VAL A 130 13.36 9.79 4.09
C VAL A 130 14.46 8.79 4.46
N ASP A 131 14.18 7.84 5.33
CA ASP A 131 15.15 6.83 5.76
C ASP A 131 15.59 5.95 4.57
N MET A 132 14.64 5.53 3.75
CA MET A 132 14.91 4.73 2.56
C MET A 132 15.83 5.46 1.57
N TRP A 133 15.53 6.73 1.30
CA TRP A 133 16.36 7.54 0.38
C TRP A 133 17.73 7.85 0.97
N ASN A 134 17.83 8.07 2.28
CA ASN A 134 19.12 8.27 2.96
C ASN A 134 19.99 7.02 2.82
N ASP A 135 19.44 5.85 3.05
CA ASP A 135 20.15 4.57 2.90
C ASP A 135 20.63 4.38 1.46
N PHE A 136 19.76 4.66 0.48
CA PHE A 136 20.12 4.56 -0.93
C PHE A 136 21.22 5.57 -1.34
N LEU A 137 21.12 6.83 -0.91
CA LEU A 137 22.10 7.86 -1.24
C LEU A 137 23.46 7.62 -0.57
N SER A 138 23.48 6.85 0.52
CA SER A 138 24.71 6.45 1.21
C SER A 138 25.32 5.17 0.62
N TYR A 139 24.63 4.55 -0.27
CA TYR A 139 25.05 3.33 -0.96
C TYR A 139 26.07 3.64 -2.05
#